data_ab9429b721bf511e0b42a3256ce5c338
#
_entry.id   ab9429b721bf511e0b42a3256ce5c338
#
_cell.length_a   1.000
_cell.length_b   1.000
_cell.length_c   1.000
_cell.angle_alpha   90.00
_cell.angle_beta   90.00
_cell.angle_gamma   90.00
#
_symmetry.space_group_name_H-M   'P 1'
#
loop_
_entity.id
_entity.type
_entity.pdbx_description
1 polymer ?
#
loop_
_entity_poly.entity_id
_entity_poly.type
_entity_poly.pdbx_seq_one_letter_code
_entity_poly.pdbx_strand_id
1 'polypeptide(L)'
;MLCGTVTSGSCIAVGAEAAESTFMFTPSATAVDSITAGSNEFRMCFTDPAQGTKSAQYIGEHSLATKVAVLYDSSADYNSGINDAFVAAAEENGLEIVADEAYTADSNTDFSVQLKKIKDSGAELLFLPNYYADNALILQQAHDAGMDDVKKFGVDGMDGILGVENFNTSLAEGVMLLTPFSATSEDEKSQAFVKAYEDANKDEVPNQFAADTYDVIYAMKAAADAAEITPDMSNEDISAAMSEAMLSVELDGLTGKAKWTEDGECDKEPKAFEIQDGAYVEME
;
A
#
# COMPACT_ATOMS: atom_id res chain seq x y z
N MET A 1 22.07 8.61 -4.21
CA MET A 1 20.75 8.09 -4.57
C MET A 1 20.26 7.15 -3.47
N LEU A 2 18.99 7.18 -3.15
CA LEU A 2 18.33 6.37 -2.12
C LEU A 2 17.13 5.65 -2.75
N CYS A 3 17.08 4.32 -2.67
CA CYS A 3 15.89 3.50 -2.92
C CYS A 3 15.26 3.19 -1.54
N GLY A 4 14.13 3.77 -1.27
CA GLY A 4 13.45 3.70 0.03
C GLY A 4 12.92 5.07 0.45
N THR A 5 12.28 5.14 1.60
CA THR A 5 11.92 4.05 2.50
C THR A 5 10.57 3.42 2.13
N VAL A 6 10.20 2.31 2.78
CA VAL A 6 8.99 1.55 2.42
C VAL A 6 7.73 2.18 3.01
N THR A 7 7.76 2.62 4.29
CA THR A 7 6.59 3.15 4.99
C THR A 7 6.54 4.67 4.97
N SER A 8 5.34 5.25 4.94
CA SER A 8 5.11 6.70 4.82
C SER A 8 5.80 7.50 5.92
N GLY A 9 5.62 7.15 7.19
CA GLY A 9 6.24 7.91 8.29
C GLY A 9 7.77 7.92 8.24
N SER A 10 8.40 6.78 7.85
CA SER A 10 9.85 6.74 7.64
C SER A 10 10.26 7.55 6.40
N CYS A 11 9.45 7.58 5.36
CA CYS A 11 9.71 8.30 4.13
C CYS A 11 9.70 9.81 4.36
N ILE A 12 8.70 10.32 5.06
CA ILE A 12 8.59 11.73 5.44
C ILE A 12 9.83 12.17 6.25
N ALA A 13 10.23 11.36 7.25
CA ALA A 13 11.38 11.68 8.09
C ALA A 13 12.70 11.69 7.31
N VAL A 14 12.93 10.74 6.41
CA VAL A 14 14.15 10.65 5.59
C VAL A 14 14.12 11.69 4.47
N GLY A 15 12.97 11.95 3.85
CA GLY A 15 12.79 12.94 2.80
C GLY A 15 13.21 14.34 3.26
N ALA A 16 12.81 14.74 4.48
CA ALA A 16 13.20 16.00 5.07
C ALA A 16 14.72 16.22 5.15
N GLU A 17 15.50 15.14 5.32
CA GLU A 17 16.97 15.21 5.36
C GLU A 17 17.60 15.05 3.96
N ALA A 18 16.93 14.39 3.04
CA ALA A 18 17.39 14.10 1.68
C ALA A 18 17.10 15.25 0.69
N ALA A 19 16.13 16.11 0.99
CA ALA A 19 15.46 17.03 0.10
C ALA A 19 16.35 17.90 -0.80
N GLU A 20 17.55 18.29 -0.35
CA GLU A 20 18.43 19.20 -1.11
C GLU A 20 19.67 18.50 -1.71
N SER A 21 19.91 17.24 -1.35
CA SER A 21 21.21 16.63 -1.66
C SER A 21 21.16 15.23 -2.25
N THR A 22 20.05 14.52 -2.10
CA THR A 22 20.01 13.09 -2.42
C THR A 22 18.74 12.72 -3.16
N PHE A 23 18.86 12.30 -4.41
CA PHE A 23 17.73 11.70 -5.14
C PHE A 23 17.14 10.54 -4.34
N MET A 24 15.85 10.62 -4.05
CA MET A 24 15.10 9.64 -3.29
C MET A 24 13.96 9.06 -4.10
N PHE A 25 13.82 7.74 -4.07
CA PHE A 25 12.74 7.05 -4.73
C PHE A 25 12.13 6.00 -3.80
N THR A 26 10.92 6.28 -3.29
CA THR A 26 10.21 5.32 -2.46
C THR A 26 9.42 4.31 -3.29
N PRO A 27 9.50 3.01 -2.95
CA PRO A 27 8.67 2.01 -3.61
C PRO A 27 7.19 2.09 -3.24
N SER A 28 6.87 2.45 -1.99
CA SER A 28 5.54 2.18 -1.44
C SER A 28 5.07 3.15 -0.35
N ALA A 29 5.73 4.29 -0.17
CA ALA A 29 5.25 5.31 0.77
C ALA A 29 4.16 6.15 0.13
N THR A 30 2.92 5.89 0.49
CA THR A 30 1.70 6.37 -0.17
C THR A 30 1.14 7.68 0.41
N ALA A 31 1.53 8.08 1.65
CA ALA A 31 1.09 9.35 2.21
C ALA A 31 1.51 10.53 1.31
N VAL A 32 0.64 11.54 1.20
CA VAL A 32 0.88 12.70 0.34
C VAL A 32 2.22 13.34 0.65
N ASP A 33 2.54 13.51 1.94
CA ASP A 33 3.75 14.19 2.40
C ASP A 33 5.04 13.36 2.23
N SER A 34 4.95 12.13 1.74
CA SER A 34 6.12 11.24 1.56
C SER A 34 7.15 11.75 0.56
N ILE A 35 6.76 12.63 -0.38
CA ILE A 35 7.63 13.15 -1.46
C ILE A 35 7.49 14.67 -1.64
N THR A 36 7.14 15.40 -0.59
CA THR A 36 6.91 16.86 -0.69
C THR A 36 8.03 17.72 -0.16
N ALA A 37 9.07 17.12 0.44
CA ALA A 37 10.16 17.87 1.02
C ALA A 37 11.11 18.48 -0.03
N GLY A 38 11.27 17.83 -1.19
CA GLY A 38 12.11 18.32 -2.28
C GLY A 38 11.67 17.82 -3.66
N SER A 39 12.12 18.53 -4.72
CA SER A 39 11.85 18.13 -6.12
C SER A 39 12.67 16.92 -6.61
N ASN A 40 13.46 16.33 -5.74
CA ASN A 40 14.30 15.16 -5.97
C ASN A 40 13.72 13.89 -5.36
N GLU A 41 12.44 13.92 -4.99
CA GLU A 41 11.72 12.84 -4.35
C GLU A 41 10.66 12.28 -5.30
N PHE A 42 10.63 10.96 -5.45
CA PHE A 42 9.74 10.23 -6.36
C PHE A 42 9.12 9.02 -5.66
N ARG A 43 7.92 8.63 -6.10
CA ARG A 43 7.26 7.39 -5.63
C ARG A 43 6.90 6.45 -6.78
N MET A 44 6.88 5.14 -6.50
CA MET A 44 6.42 4.11 -7.44
C MET A 44 4.95 3.74 -7.23
N CYS A 45 4.36 4.11 -6.11
CA CYS A 45 3.03 3.73 -5.69
C CYS A 45 1.99 4.84 -5.94
N PHE A 46 0.73 4.50 -5.82
CA PHE A 46 -0.41 5.43 -5.73
C PHE A 46 -0.44 6.15 -4.37
N THR A 47 -1.38 7.09 -4.18
CA THR A 47 -1.48 7.88 -2.94
C THR A 47 -2.53 7.33 -1.97
N ASP A 48 -2.44 7.70 -0.68
CA ASP A 48 -3.45 7.38 0.33
C ASP A 48 -4.85 7.88 -0.06
N PRO A 49 -5.04 9.12 -0.54
CA PRO A 49 -6.34 9.55 -1.04
C PRO A 49 -6.88 8.71 -2.19
N ALA A 50 -6.01 8.23 -3.09
CA ALA A 50 -6.42 7.34 -4.17
C ALA A 50 -6.90 5.99 -3.62
N GLN A 51 -6.21 5.41 -2.63
CA GLN A 51 -6.63 4.16 -1.99
C GLN A 51 -7.98 4.29 -1.29
N GLY A 52 -8.16 5.32 -0.48
CA GLY A 52 -9.42 5.57 0.24
C GLY A 52 -10.59 5.73 -0.72
N THR A 53 -10.45 6.59 -1.71
CA THR A 53 -11.48 6.85 -2.72
C THR A 53 -11.80 5.61 -3.55
N LYS A 54 -10.78 4.90 -4.04
CA LYS A 54 -10.98 3.67 -4.84
C LYS A 54 -11.60 2.54 -4.02
N SER A 55 -11.27 2.41 -2.73
CA SER A 55 -11.91 1.43 -1.84
C SER A 55 -13.41 1.71 -1.70
N ALA A 56 -13.80 2.97 -1.47
CA ALA A 56 -15.22 3.34 -1.37
C ALA A 56 -15.96 3.07 -2.70
N GLN A 57 -15.36 3.47 -3.83
CA GLN A 57 -15.90 3.21 -5.17
C GLN A 57 -16.10 1.71 -5.40
N TYR A 58 -15.07 0.91 -5.16
CA TYR A 58 -15.10 -0.53 -5.42
C TYR A 58 -16.18 -1.23 -4.57
N ILE A 59 -16.25 -0.90 -3.26
CA ILE A 59 -17.26 -1.46 -2.36
C ILE A 59 -18.68 -1.10 -2.83
N GLY A 60 -18.92 0.13 -3.25
CA GLY A 60 -20.21 0.60 -3.75
C GLY A 60 -20.59 -0.01 -5.10
N GLU A 61 -19.71 0.04 -6.09
CA GLU A 61 -19.93 -0.47 -7.47
C GLU A 61 -20.24 -1.97 -7.48
N HIS A 62 -19.52 -2.75 -6.66
CA HIS A 62 -19.73 -4.19 -6.53
C HIS A 62 -20.78 -4.57 -5.48
N SER A 63 -21.44 -3.57 -4.86
CA SER A 63 -22.48 -3.79 -3.83
C SER A 63 -22.02 -4.74 -2.72
N LEU A 64 -20.77 -4.61 -2.28
CA LEU A 64 -20.21 -5.48 -1.25
C LEU A 64 -20.85 -5.24 0.12
N ALA A 65 -21.23 -3.99 0.43
CA ALA A 65 -21.91 -3.59 1.64
C ALA A 65 -22.61 -2.23 1.44
N THR A 66 -23.55 -1.91 2.31
CA THR A 66 -24.12 -0.56 2.47
C THR A 66 -23.73 0.06 3.80
N LYS A 67 -23.55 -0.74 4.85
CA LYS A 67 -23.13 -0.28 6.18
C LYS A 67 -21.68 -0.70 6.43
N VAL A 68 -20.82 0.30 6.52
CA VAL A 68 -19.37 0.09 6.68
C VAL A 68 -18.91 0.67 8.01
N ALA A 69 -18.11 -0.10 8.73
CA ALA A 69 -17.32 0.40 9.84
C ALA A 69 -15.86 0.54 9.44
N VAL A 70 -15.14 1.47 10.05
CA VAL A 70 -13.69 1.64 9.90
C VAL A 70 -13.00 1.38 11.23
N LEU A 71 -11.80 0.78 11.18
CA LEU A 71 -10.88 0.68 12.31
C LEU A 71 -9.46 0.97 11.83
N TYR A 72 -8.86 2.06 12.34
CA TYR A 72 -7.57 2.54 11.85
C TYR A 72 -6.66 3.10 12.95
N ASP A 73 -5.35 3.18 12.66
CA ASP A 73 -4.37 3.88 13.50
C ASP A 73 -4.42 5.39 13.21
N SER A 74 -4.95 6.17 14.14
CA SER A 74 -5.04 7.63 14.01
C SER A 74 -3.74 8.37 14.33
N SER A 75 -2.69 7.67 14.72
CA SER A 75 -1.38 8.24 15.03
C SER A 75 -0.40 8.24 13.85
N ALA A 76 -0.81 7.67 12.69
CA ALA A 76 0.01 7.58 11.49
C ALA A 76 -0.66 8.27 10.29
N ASP A 77 0.12 9.05 9.53
CA ASP A 77 -0.35 9.81 8.37
C ASP A 77 -0.93 8.89 7.28
N TYR A 78 -0.30 7.75 7.03
CA TYR A 78 -0.76 6.71 6.11
C TYR A 78 -2.21 6.29 6.38
N ASN A 79 -2.47 5.80 7.59
CA ASN A 79 -3.78 5.27 7.98
C ASN A 79 -4.87 6.36 7.98
N SER A 80 -4.52 7.55 8.52
CA SER A 80 -5.43 8.69 8.59
C SER A 80 -5.77 9.23 7.21
N GLY A 81 -4.78 9.36 6.31
CA GLY A 81 -4.98 9.85 4.95
C GLY A 81 -5.91 8.95 4.12
N ILE A 82 -5.78 7.64 4.28
CA ILE A 82 -6.69 6.68 3.62
C ILE A 82 -8.09 6.75 4.23
N ASN A 83 -8.21 6.78 5.58
CA ASN A 83 -9.50 6.88 6.25
C ASN A 83 -10.25 8.14 5.85
N ASP A 84 -9.60 9.29 5.89
CA ASP A 84 -10.21 10.58 5.55
C ASP A 84 -10.78 10.57 4.12
N ALA A 85 -10.02 10.05 3.16
CA ALA A 85 -10.47 9.94 1.78
C ALA A 85 -11.59 8.92 1.59
N PHE A 86 -11.54 7.79 2.30
CA PHE A 86 -12.58 6.77 2.26
C PHE A 86 -13.92 7.31 2.80
N VAL A 87 -13.89 7.93 3.98
CA VAL A 87 -15.08 8.52 4.61
C VAL A 87 -15.67 9.64 3.76
N ALA A 88 -14.81 10.49 3.18
CA ALA A 88 -15.27 11.57 2.28
C ALA A 88 -15.95 11.03 1.01
N ALA A 89 -15.52 9.89 0.48
CA ALA A 89 -16.09 9.28 -0.72
C ALA A 89 -17.28 8.35 -0.43
N ALA A 90 -17.54 7.99 0.83
CA ALA A 90 -18.50 6.96 1.21
C ALA A 90 -19.94 7.26 0.75
N GLU A 91 -20.47 8.46 1.05
CA GLU A 91 -21.86 8.82 0.74
C GLU A 91 -22.15 8.79 -0.76
N GLU A 92 -21.26 9.33 -1.57
CA GLU A 92 -21.41 9.39 -3.03
C GLU A 92 -21.39 7.97 -3.67
N ASN A 93 -20.78 7.00 -2.99
CA ASN A 93 -20.73 5.59 -3.40
C ASN A 93 -21.79 4.71 -2.72
N GLY A 94 -22.78 5.33 -2.05
CA GLY A 94 -23.91 4.64 -1.44
C GLY A 94 -23.56 3.89 -0.15
N LEU A 95 -22.48 4.28 0.52
CA LEU A 95 -22.02 3.68 1.78
C LEU A 95 -22.41 4.56 2.97
N GLU A 96 -22.95 3.94 4.01
CA GLU A 96 -23.21 4.53 5.32
C GLU A 96 -22.08 4.14 6.28
N ILE A 97 -21.32 5.10 6.78
CA ILE A 97 -20.32 4.86 7.84
C ILE A 97 -21.05 4.76 9.17
N VAL A 98 -21.21 3.54 9.68
CA VAL A 98 -21.95 3.25 10.91
C VAL A 98 -21.08 3.24 12.17
N ALA A 99 -19.77 3.14 12.01
CA ALA A 99 -18.76 3.30 13.05
C ALA A 99 -17.42 3.73 12.42
N ASP A 100 -16.75 4.67 13.05
CA ASP A 100 -15.40 5.13 12.68
C ASP A 100 -14.56 5.12 13.96
N GLU A 101 -13.84 4.00 14.15
CA GLU A 101 -13.12 3.71 15.39
C GLU A 101 -11.62 3.79 15.16
N ALA A 102 -10.96 4.46 16.09
CA ALA A 102 -9.52 4.66 16.04
C ALA A 102 -8.79 3.96 17.19
N TYR A 103 -7.52 3.67 16.93
CA TYR A 103 -6.52 3.33 17.95
C TYR A 103 -5.24 4.16 17.68
N THR A 104 -4.22 3.98 18.47
CA THR A 104 -2.89 4.58 18.25
C THR A 104 -1.80 3.53 18.39
N ALA A 105 -0.60 3.79 17.86
CA ALA A 105 0.54 2.89 17.95
C ALA A 105 0.86 2.45 19.40
N ASP A 106 0.54 3.27 20.41
CA ASP A 106 0.72 2.93 21.82
C ASP A 106 -0.37 2.00 22.38
N SER A 107 -1.43 1.71 21.60
CA SER A 107 -2.62 0.93 22.02
C SER A 107 -3.04 -0.12 20.97
N ASN A 108 -2.11 -0.61 20.15
CA ASN A 108 -2.37 -1.52 19.02
C ASN A 108 -2.30 -3.02 19.38
N THR A 109 -2.59 -3.39 20.61
CA THR A 109 -2.56 -4.80 21.05
C THR A 109 -3.91 -5.36 21.49
N ASP A 110 -4.87 -4.50 21.83
CA ASP A 110 -6.23 -4.89 22.25
C ASP A 110 -7.26 -3.95 21.60
N PHE A 111 -8.02 -4.49 20.69
CA PHE A 111 -9.08 -3.81 19.93
C PHE A 111 -10.50 -4.17 20.41
N SER A 112 -10.63 -4.83 21.56
CA SER A 112 -11.91 -5.38 22.05
C SER A 112 -13.00 -4.30 22.21
N VAL A 113 -12.62 -3.09 22.63
CA VAL A 113 -13.55 -1.96 22.79
C VAL A 113 -14.07 -1.47 21.45
N GLN A 114 -13.19 -1.26 20.48
CA GLN A 114 -13.52 -0.81 19.13
C GLN A 114 -14.35 -1.88 18.41
N LEU A 115 -13.88 -3.13 18.42
CA LEU A 115 -14.61 -4.23 17.78
C LEU A 115 -15.99 -4.47 18.37
N LYS A 116 -16.17 -4.26 19.69
CA LYS A 116 -17.51 -4.31 20.30
C LYS A 116 -18.42 -3.22 19.74
N LYS A 117 -17.97 -1.98 19.60
CA LYS A 117 -18.76 -0.87 19.04
C LYS A 117 -19.10 -1.14 17.56
N ILE A 118 -18.12 -1.61 16.78
CA ILE A 118 -18.28 -1.99 15.38
C ILE A 118 -19.35 -3.09 15.25
N LYS A 119 -19.28 -4.12 16.07
CA LYS A 119 -20.29 -5.19 16.09
C LYS A 119 -21.68 -4.68 16.45
N ASP A 120 -21.77 -3.82 17.48
CA ASP A 120 -23.04 -3.26 17.95
C ASP A 120 -23.65 -2.27 16.93
N SER A 121 -22.85 -1.69 16.01
CA SER A 121 -23.31 -0.77 14.97
C SER A 121 -24.06 -1.46 13.82
N GLY A 122 -23.92 -2.78 13.69
CA GLY A 122 -24.53 -3.54 12.61
C GLY A 122 -23.84 -3.37 11.26
N ALA A 123 -22.52 -3.08 11.26
CA ALA A 123 -21.71 -3.02 10.05
C ALA A 123 -21.73 -4.36 9.29
N GLU A 124 -21.84 -4.29 7.98
CA GLU A 124 -21.80 -5.41 7.04
C GLU A 124 -20.38 -5.65 6.54
N LEU A 125 -19.52 -4.61 6.57
CA LEU A 125 -18.14 -4.63 6.17
C LEU A 125 -17.29 -3.81 7.14
N LEU A 126 -16.11 -4.30 7.46
CA LEU A 126 -15.07 -3.63 8.23
C LEU A 126 -13.93 -3.23 7.28
N PHE A 127 -13.76 -1.92 7.09
CA PHE A 127 -12.64 -1.35 6.34
C PHE A 127 -11.43 -1.17 7.26
N LEU A 128 -10.28 -1.65 6.81
CA LEU A 128 -9.05 -1.80 7.59
C LEU A 128 -7.86 -1.12 6.90
N PRO A 129 -7.76 0.21 6.92
CA PRO A 129 -6.64 0.94 6.32
C PRO A 129 -5.39 0.89 7.21
N ASN A 130 -4.87 -0.30 7.45
CA ASN A 130 -3.74 -0.54 8.34
C ASN A 130 -2.70 -1.45 7.70
N TYR A 131 -1.50 -1.49 8.30
CA TYR A 131 -0.48 -2.46 7.94
C TYR A 131 -0.85 -3.88 8.39
N TYR A 132 -0.31 -4.88 7.69
CA TYR A 132 -0.63 -6.31 7.86
C TYR A 132 -0.43 -6.83 9.29
N ALA A 133 0.53 -6.30 10.05
CA ALA A 133 0.79 -6.75 11.41
C ALA A 133 -0.39 -6.43 12.36
N ASP A 134 -0.91 -5.20 12.31
CA ASP A 134 -2.07 -4.80 13.10
C ASP A 134 -3.34 -5.50 12.59
N ASN A 135 -3.49 -5.60 11.26
CA ASN A 135 -4.63 -6.28 10.65
C ASN A 135 -4.69 -7.76 11.05
N ALA A 136 -3.57 -8.46 11.17
CA ALA A 136 -3.54 -9.85 11.65
C ALA A 136 -4.10 -9.97 13.08
N LEU A 137 -3.74 -9.05 13.97
CA LEU A 137 -4.29 -9.01 15.34
C LEU A 137 -5.77 -8.61 15.35
N ILE A 138 -6.18 -7.65 14.50
CA ILE A 138 -7.57 -7.24 14.38
C ILE A 138 -8.43 -8.38 13.86
N LEU A 139 -8.00 -9.12 12.83
CA LEU A 139 -8.73 -10.27 12.29
C LEU A 139 -8.88 -11.38 13.34
N GLN A 140 -7.83 -11.69 14.11
CA GLN A 140 -7.91 -12.65 15.20
C GLN A 140 -8.93 -12.22 16.26
N GLN A 141 -8.89 -10.97 16.72
CA GLN A 141 -9.80 -10.48 17.75
C GLN A 141 -11.24 -10.31 17.23
N ALA A 142 -11.42 -9.96 15.95
CA ALA A 142 -12.74 -9.91 15.31
C ALA A 142 -13.37 -11.32 15.25
N HIS A 143 -12.59 -12.35 14.94
CA HIS A 143 -13.02 -13.74 15.00
C HIS A 143 -13.45 -14.11 16.43
N ASP A 144 -12.60 -13.85 17.43
CA ASP A 144 -12.87 -14.13 18.83
C ASP A 144 -14.13 -13.39 19.35
N ALA A 145 -14.41 -12.22 18.77
CA ALA A 145 -15.64 -11.46 19.05
C ALA A 145 -16.88 -11.98 18.29
N GLY A 146 -16.72 -13.00 17.42
CA GLY A 146 -17.80 -13.56 16.60
C GLY A 146 -18.27 -12.60 15.51
N MET A 147 -17.34 -12.04 14.75
CA MET A 147 -17.59 -11.13 13.61
C MET A 147 -17.20 -11.79 12.27
N ASP A 148 -17.28 -13.10 12.16
CA ASP A 148 -16.92 -13.83 10.94
C ASP A 148 -17.82 -13.46 9.76
N ASP A 149 -19.09 -13.18 10.02
CA ASP A 149 -20.08 -12.76 9.00
C ASP A 149 -19.86 -11.33 8.47
N VAL A 150 -19.06 -10.52 9.14
CA VAL A 150 -18.70 -9.16 8.68
C VAL A 150 -17.60 -9.27 7.64
N LYS A 151 -17.80 -8.76 6.43
CA LYS A 151 -16.75 -8.73 5.40
C LYS A 151 -15.58 -7.86 5.86
N LYS A 152 -14.38 -8.13 5.37
CA LYS A 152 -13.17 -7.33 5.66
C LYS A 152 -12.58 -6.84 4.35
N PHE A 153 -12.21 -5.56 4.34
CA PHE A 153 -11.60 -4.92 3.19
C PHE A 153 -10.41 -4.08 3.65
N GLY A 154 -9.24 -4.40 3.15
CA GLY A 154 -7.99 -3.69 3.43
C GLY A 154 -7.47 -2.90 2.24
N VAL A 155 -6.29 -2.38 2.42
CA VAL A 155 -5.55 -1.57 1.45
C VAL A 155 -4.17 -2.19 1.21
N ASP A 156 -3.29 -1.51 0.48
CA ASP A 156 -1.96 -2.01 0.14
C ASP A 156 -1.13 -2.47 1.34
N GLY A 157 -1.23 -1.76 2.47
CA GLY A 157 -0.54 -2.12 3.71
C GLY A 157 -0.93 -3.49 4.29
N MET A 158 -2.05 -4.07 3.84
CA MET A 158 -2.46 -5.43 4.22
C MET A 158 -1.70 -6.52 3.47
N ASP A 159 -1.08 -6.21 2.33
CA ASP A 159 -0.30 -7.19 1.58
C ASP A 159 0.91 -7.66 2.40
N GLY A 160 1.07 -8.98 2.49
CA GLY A 160 2.02 -9.63 3.39
C GLY A 160 1.36 -10.29 4.61
N ILE A 161 0.04 -10.13 4.81
CA ILE A 161 -0.67 -10.71 5.97
C ILE A 161 -0.53 -12.23 6.06
N LEU A 162 -0.45 -12.91 4.91
CA LEU A 162 -0.28 -14.37 4.84
C LEU A 162 1.10 -14.83 5.34
N GLY A 163 2.09 -13.93 5.40
CA GLY A 163 3.45 -14.20 5.90
C GLY A 163 3.66 -13.80 7.36
N VAL A 164 2.65 -13.31 8.07
CA VAL A 164 2.80 -12.90 9.48
C VAL A 164 3.06 -14.11 10.35
N GLU A 165 4.15 -14.06 11.12
CA GLU A 165 4.56 -15.15 12.00
C GLU A 165 3.49 -15.46 13.05
N ASN A 166 3.15 -16.73 13.21
CA ASN A 166 2.11 -17.24 14.12
C ASN A 166 0.67 -16.78 13.84
N PHE A 167 0.41 -16.09 12.73
CA PHE A 167 -0.95 -15.78 12.32
C PHE A 167 -1.66 -17.00 11.73
N ASN A 168 -2.91 -17.21 12.12
CA ASN A 168 -3.75 -18.24 11.50
C ASN A 168 -4.31 -17.72 10.18
N THR A 169 -3.67 -18.04 9.06
CA THR A 169 -4.03 -17.56 7.72
C THR A 169 -5.44 -17.89 7.28
N SER A 170 -6.10 -18.90 7.88
CA SER A 170 -7.51 -19.19 7.61
C SER A 170 -8.46 -18.04 8.00
N LEU A 171 -8.03 -17.13 8.89
CA LEU A 171 -8.78 -15.93 9.26
C LEU A 171 -8.72 -14.84 8.20
N ALA A 172 -7.82 -14.97 7.24
CA ALA A 172 -7.72 -14.07 6.09
C ALA A 172 -8.56 -14.53 4.89
N GLU A 173 -9.15 -15.72 4.92
CA GLU A 173 -10.00 -16.19 3.83
C GLU A 173 -11.19 -15.26 3.61
N GLY A 174 -11.43 -14.87 2.36
CA GLY A 174 -12.47 -13.92 1.98
C GLY A 174 -12.16 -12.46 2.32
N VAL A 175 -10.97 -12.15 2.84
CA VAL A 175 -10.50 -10.77 3.02
C VAL A 175 -10.13 -10.20 1.67
N MET A 176 -10.68 -9.01 1.37
CA MET A 176 -10.41 -8.26 0.15
C MET A 176 -9.39 -7.16 0.44
N LEU A 177 -8.58 -6.79 -0.56
CA LEU A 177 -7.62 -5.69 -0.44
C LEU A 177 -7.30 -5.06 -1.80
N LEU A 178 -6.78 -3.82 -1.77
CA LEU A 178 -6.21 -3.17 -2.93
C LEU A 178 -4.69 -3.34 -2.94
N THR A 179 -4.13 -3.83 -4.05
CA THR A 179 -2.67 -3.95 -4.25
C THR A 179 -2.34 -3.86 -5.74
N PRO A 180 -1.15 -3.40 -6.15
CA PRO A 180 -0.78 -3.35 -7.57
C PRO A 180 -0.23 -4.67 -8.10
N PHE A 181 0.05 -5.67 -7.24
CA PHE A 181 0.77 -6.90 -7.60
C PHE A 181 0.18 -8.14 -6.91
N SER A 182 0.22 -9.26 -7.60
CA SER A 182 0.00 -10.58 -7.01
C SER A 182 1.04 -11.57 -7.50
N ALA A 183 1.60 -12.36 -6.56
CA ALA A 183 2.52 -13.44 -6.88
C ALA A 183 1.86 -14.59 -7.68
N THR A 184 0.53 -14.64 -7.72
CA THR A 184 -0.25 -15.60 -8.50
C THR A 184 -0.56 -15.13 -9.92
N SER A 185 -0.10 -13.94 -10.33
CA SER A 185 -0.25 -13.44 -11.71
C SER A 185 0.33 -14.43 -12.71
N GLU A 186 -0.39 -14.66 -13.80
CA GLU A 186 0.00 -15.63 -14.86
C GLU A 186 0.93 -15.00 -15.92
N ASP A 187 1.20 -13.70 -15.88
CA ASP A 187 2.08 -13.08 -16.85
C ASP A 187 3.56 -13.53 -16.68
N GLU A 188 4.26 -13.67 -17.80
CA GLU A 188 5.61 -14.25 -17.84
C GLU A 188 6.63 -13.45 -17.01
N LYS A 189 6.48 -12.11 -16.90
CA LYS A 189 7.39 -11.24 -16.16
C LYS A 189 7.22 -11.46 -14.67
N SER A 190 5.99 -11.46 -14.17
CA SER A 190 5.65 -11.74 -12.77
C SER A 190 6.10 -13.14 -12.36
N GLN A 191 5.82 -14.16 -13.18
CA GLN A 191 6.27 -15.53 -12.92
C GLN A 191 7.80 -15.66 -12.85
N ALA A 192 8.52 -14.98 -13.72
CA ALA A 192 10.00 -14.98 -13.69
C ALA A 192 10.55 -14.29 -12.43
N PHE A 193 9.93 -13.19 -12.01
CA PHE A 193 10.27 -12.48 -10.77
C PHE A 193 9.99 -13.34 -9.54
N VAL A 194 8.77 -13.88 -9.42
CA VAL A 194 8.37 -14.75 -8.29
C VAL A 194 9.36 -15.90 -8.13
N LYS A 195 9.64 -16.61 -9.23
CA LYS A 195 10.60 -17.72 -9.21
C LYS A 195 12.00 -17.29 -8.76
N ALA A 196 12.49 -16.17 -9.26
CA ALA A 196 13.82 -15.67 -8.89
C ALA A 196 13.88 -15.24 -7.42
N TYR A 197 12.78 -14.66 -6.91
CA TYR A 197 12.65 -14.26 -5.51
C TYR A 197 12.64 -15.47 -4.57
N GLU A 198 11.82 -16.48 -4.86
CA GLU A 198 11.72 -17.73 -4.09
C GLU A 198 13.06 -18.48 -4.06
N ASP A 199 13.74 -18.62 -5.24
CA ASP A 199 15.06 -19.24 -5.35
C ASP A 199 16.12 -18.53 -4.46
N ALA A 200 16.00 -17.20 -4.30
CA ALA A 200 16.93 -16.39 -3.49
C ALA A 200 16.57 -16.36 -1.99
N ASN A 201 15.28 -16.49 -1.64
CA ASN A 201 14.74 -16.26 -0.30
C ASN A 201 14.10 -17.52 0.34
N LYS A 202 14.57 -18.70 -0.03
CA LYS A 202 14.17 -19.98 0.59
C LYS A 202 12.67 -20.27 0.49
N ASP A 203 12.14 -20.11 -0.71
CA ASP A 203 10.72 -20.33 -1.03
C ASP A 203 9.75 -19.34 -0.36
N GLU A 204 10.22 -18.18 0.14
CA GLU A 204 9.36 -17.09 0.55
C GLU A 204 8.67 -16.45 -0.67
N VAL A 205 7.35 -16.25 -0.58
CA VAL A 205 6.56 -15.64 -1.66
C VAL A 205 6.68 -14.12 -1.59
N PRO A 206 7.02 -13.43 -2.71
CA PRO A 206 7.11 -11.98 -2.72
C PRO A 206 5.73 -11.33 -2.61
N ASN A 207 5.66 -10.20 -1.91
CA ASN A 207 4.52 -9.31 -1.87
C ASN A 207 4.74 -8.09 -2.78
N GLN A 208 3.76 -7.15 -2.82
CA GLN A 208 3.87 -5.93 -3.62
C GLN A 208 5.12 -5.10 -3.30
N PHE A 209 5.53 -5.02 -2.02
CA PHE A 209 6.68 -4.19 -1.62
C PHE A 209 7.99 -4.66 -2.26
N ALA A 210 8.13 -5.98 -2.44
CA ALA A 210 9.25 -6.55 -3.18
C ALA A 210 9.14 -6.22 -4.68
N ALA A 211 7.95 -6.31 -5.27
CA ALA A 211 7.71 -6.01 -6.68
C ALA A 211 7.89 -4.51 -6.99
N ASP A 212 7.35 -3.61 -6.14
CA ASP A 212 7.56 -2.17 -6.28
C ASP A 212 9.04 -1.79 -6.16
N THR A 213 9.77 -2.40 -5.22
CA THR A 213 11.21 -2.17 -5.07
C THR A 213 11.98 -2.63 -6.30
N TYR A 214 11.61 -3.77 -6.89
CA TYR A 214 12.18 -4.25 -8.15
C TYR A 214 11.96 -3.21 -9.26
N ASP A 215 10.74 -2.71 -9.42
CA ASP A 215 10.41 -1.69 -10.42
C ASP A 215 11.17 -0.38 -10.19
N VAL A 216 11.32 0.07 -8.94
CA VAL A 216 12.12 1.25 -8.57
C VAL A 216 13.56 1.11 -9.05
N ILE A 217 14.20 -0.04 -8.85
CA ILE A 217 15.58 -0.26 -9.28
C ILE A 217 15.72 -0.15 -10.81
N TYR A 218 14.76 -0.68 -11.57
CA TYR A 218 14.76 -0.55 -13.03
C TYR A 218 14.50 0.88 -13.51
N ALA A 219 13.57 1.60 -12.86
CA ALA A 219 13.33 3.00 -13.16
C ALA A 219 14.55 3.88 -12.84
N MET A 220 15.17 3.69 -11.66
CA MET A 220 16.40 4.39 -11.29
C MET A 220 17.53 4.09 -12.26
N LYS A 221 17.67 2.82 -12.70
CA LYS A 221 18.65 2.46 -13.70
C LYS A 221 18.41 3.17 -15.03
N ALA A 222 17.17 3.19 -15.51
CA ALA A 222 16.83 3.86 -16.76
C ALA A 222 17.12 5.38 -16.69
N ALA A 223 16.78 6.03 -15.56
CA ALA A 223 17.09 7.43 -15.33
C ALA A 223 18.61 7.68 -15.27
N ALA A 224 19.36 6.83 -14.58
CA ALA A 224 20.82 6.95 -14.48
C ALA A 224 21.53 6.77 -15.84
N ASP A 225 21.06 5.82 -16.65
CA ASP A 225 21.56 5.63 -18.02
C ASP A 225 21.24 6.85 -18.91
N ALA A 226 20.02 7.41 -18.80
CA ALA A 226 19.61 8.58 -19.56
C ALA A 226 20.35 9.87 -19.14
N ALA A 227 20.63 10.01 -17.85
CA ALA A 227 21.39 11.13 -17.28
C ALA A 227 22.92 10.98 -17.40
N GLU A 228 23.40 9.87 -17.97
CA GLU A 228 24.83 9.56 -18.10
C GLU A 228 25.61 9.70 -16.78
N ILE A 229 25.01 9.22 -15.67
CA ILE A 229 25.60 9.33 -14.32
C ILE A 229 26.95 8.64 -14.26
N THR A 230 27.95 9.35 -13.70
CA THR A 230 29.32 8.83 -13.53
C THR A 230 29.74 8.89 -12.05
N PRO A 231 30.70 8.05 -11.60
CA PRO A 231 31.12 8.00 -10.20
C PRO A 231 31.82 9.26 -9.67
N ASP A 232 32.22 10.19 -10.53
CA ASP A 232 32.92 11.44 -10.20
C ASP A 232 31.97 12.64 -10.06
N MET A 233 30.69 12.47 -10.31
CA MET A 233 29.69 13.52 -10.08
C MET A 233 29.45 13.73 -8.57
N SER A 234 29.15 14.97 -8.19
CA SER A 234 28.72 15.27 -6.81
C SER A 234 27.32 14.70 -6.53
N ASN A 235 26.96 14.53 -5.26
CA ASN A 235 25.62 14.05 -4.90
C ASN A 235 24.52 14.99 -5.41
N GLU A 236 24.75 16.32 -5.33
CA GLU A 236 23.83 17.33 -5.82
C GLU A 236 23.66 17.25 -7.34
N ASP A 237 24.76 17.07 -8.09
CA ASP A 237 24.70 16.93 -9.55
C ASP A 237 23.97 15.64 -9.95
N ILE A 238 24.24 14.53 -9.25
CA ILE A 238 23.52 13.25 -9.46
C ILE A 238 22.03 13.45 -9.17
N SER A 239 21.69 14.09 -8.05
CA SER A 239 20.29 14.32 -7.65
C SER A 239 19.54 15.13 -8.70
N ALA A 240 20.10 16.23 -9.16
CA ALA A 240 19.49 17.08 -10.19
C ALA A 240 19.33 16.34 -11.53
N ALA A 241 20.38 15.67 -12.00
CA ALA A 241 20.36 14.93 -13.26
C ALA A 241 19.35 13.75 -13.24
N MET A 242 19.27 13.03 -12.11
CA MET A 242 18.30 11.95 -11.93
C MET A 242 16.85 12.47 -11.93
N SER A 243 16.58 13.59 -11.24
CA SER A 243 15.24 14.17 -11.19
C SER A 243 14.76 14.64 -12.57
N GLU A 244 15.64 15.26 -13.35
CA GLU A 244 15.33 15.66 -14.73
C GLU A 244 15.10 14.43 -15.63
N ALA A 245 15.96 13.41 -15.55
CA ALA A 245 15.86 12.21 -16.36
C ALA A 245 14.60 11.40 -16.06
N MET A 246 14.15 11.34 -14.78
CA MET A 246 12.94 10.61 -14.38
C MET A 246 11.70 11.05 -15.16
N LEU A 247 11.59 12.32 -15.55
CA LEU A 247 10.43 12.83 -16.30
C LEU A 247 10.31 12.24 -17.72
N SER A 248 11.39 11.63 -18.23
CA SER A 248 11.41 10.94 -19.52
C SER A 248 11.32 9.41 -19.42
N VAL A 249 11.40 8.86 -18.21
CA VAL A 249 11.33 7.41 -17.98
C VAL A 249 9.90 6.93 -18.17
N GLU A 250 9.74 5.87 -18.96
CA GLU A 250 8.52 5.07 -19.05
C GLU A 250 8.89 3.64 -18.67
N LEU A 251 8.26 3.12 -17.64
CA LEU A 251 8.46 1.76 -17.17
C LEU A 251 7.22 0.91 -17.46
N ASP A 252 7.45 -0.28 -18.01
CA ASP A 252 6.45 -1.36 -18.03
C ASP A 252 6.91 -2.40 -16.98
N GLY A 253 6.50 -2.16 -15.73
CA GLY A 253 6.97 -2.87 -14.54
C GLY A 253 6.15 -4.12 -14.19
N LEU A 254 6.52 -4.74 -13.07
CA LEU A 254 5.75 -5.84 -12.44
C LEU A 254 4.42 -5.32 -11.87
N THR A 255 4.45 -4.09 -11.35
CA THR A 255 3.32 -3.46 -10.68
C THR A 255 2.53 -2.54 -11.63
N GLY A 256 2.75 -2.68 -12.94
CA GLY A 256 2.07 -1.96 -14.01
C GLY A 256 2.94 -0.94 -14.71
N LYS A 257 2.31 -0.18 -15.61
CA LYS A 257 2.99 0.90 -16.35
C LYS A 257 3.12 2.13 -15.45
N ALA A 258 4.26 2.79 -15.55
CA ALA A 258 4.57 3.97 -14.74
C ALA A 258 5.26 5.05 -15.57
N LYS A 259 4.87 6.30 -15.30
CA LYS A 259 5.49 7.55 -15.74
C LYS A 259 5.43 8.52 -14.57
N TRP A 260 6.36 9.47 -14.53
CA TRP A 260 6.45 10.41 -13.42
C TRP A 260 6.22 11.84 -13.86
N THR A 261 5.59 12.61 -12.98
CA THR A 261 5.38 14.06 -13.11
C THR A 261 6.53 14.85 -12.46
N GLU A 262 6.53 16.16 -12.66
CA GLU A 262 7.49 17.08 -12.00
C GLU A 262 7.37 17.06 -10.46
N ASP A 263 6.19 16.67 -9.94
CA ASP A 263 5.94 16.52 -8.51
C ASP A 263 6.37 15.14 -7.96
N GLY A 264 7.03 14.30 -8.77
CA GLY A 264 7.48 12.97 -8.39
C GLY A 264 6.39 11.91 -8.30
N GLU A 265 5.17 12.26 -8.66
CA GLU A 265 4.00 11.37 -8.65
C GLU A 265 4.02 10.38 -9.82
N CYS A 266 3.51 9.18 -9.55
CA CYS A 266 3.35 8.12 -10.52
C CYS A 266 1.86 7.91 -10.86
N ASP A 267 1.54 7.82 -12.16
CA ASP A 267 0.19 7.47 -12.61
C ASP A 267 -0.02 5.96 -12.47
N LYS A 268 -0.55 5.55 -11.33
CA LYS A 268 -0.73 4.15 -10.97
C LYS A 268 -2.06 3.95 -10.24
N GLU A 269 -2.76 2.88 -10.59
CA GLU A 269 -4.01 2.51 -9.91
C GLU A 269 -3.86 1.16 -9.21
N PRO A 270 -4.44 1.01 -8.00
CA PRO A 270 -4.52 -0.28 -7.33
C PRO A 270 -5.53 -1.19 -8.01
N LYS A 271 -5.34 -2.50 -7.87
CA LYS A 271 -6.28 -3.53 -8.26
C LYS A 271 -6.89 -4.19 -7.02
N ALA A 272 -8.09 -4.73 -7.16
CA ALA A 272 -8.75 -5.44 -6.07
C ALA A 272 -8.41 -6.94 -6.12
N PHE A 273 -8.11 -7.51 -4.96
CA PHE A 273 -7.86 -8.93 -4.76
C PHE A 273 -8.68 -9.45 -3.57
N GLU A 274 -9.01 -10.73 -3.61
CA GLU A 274 -9.56 -11.47 -2.48
C GLU A 274 -8.61 -12.61 -2.13
N ILE A 275 -8.44 -12.87 -0.84
CA ILE A 275 -7.68 -14.02 -0.37
C ILE A 275 -8.57 -15.26 -0.47
N GLN A 276 -8.19 -16.20 -1.31
CA GLN A 276 -8.87 -17.47 -1.55
C GLN A 276 -7.86 -18.62 -1.52
N ASP A 277 -8.14 -19.65 -0.71
CA ASP A 277 -7.25 -20.81 -0.54
C ASP A 277 -5.80 -20.42 -0.19
N GLY A 278 -5.64 -19.33 0.58
CA GLY A 278 -4.34 -18.81 1.02
C GLY A 278 -3.54 -18.08 -0.07
N ALA A 279 -4.17 -17.60 -1.11
CA ALA A 279 -3.54 -16.84 -2.21
C ALA A 279 -4.38 -15.60 -2.59
N TYR A 280 -3.72 -14.58 -3.15
CA TYR A 280 -4.40 -13.38 -3.68
C TYR A 280 -4.97 -13.68 -5.07
N VAL A 281 -6.28 -13.63 -5.22
CA VAL A 281 -7.02 -13.82 -6.47
C VAL A 281 -7.58 -12.48 -6.93
N GLU A 282 -7.23 -12.04 -8.16
CA GLU A 282 -7.71 -10.78 -8.72
C GLU A 282 -9.23 -10.83 -8.88
N MET A 283 -9.90 -9.78 -8.39
CA MET A 283 -11.35 -9.60 -8.51
C MET A 283 -11.66 -8.81 -9.80
N GLU A 284 -12.82 -9.08 -10.40
CA GLU A 284 -13.28 -8.37 -11.62
C GLU A 284 -13.77 -6.94 -11.33
#